data_0808acf0009ebe590c2e99fefd0b06fa
#
_entry.id   0808acf0009ebe590c2e99fefd0b06fa
#
_cell.length_a   1.000
_cell.length_b   1.000
_cell.length_c   1.000
_cell.angle_alpha   90.00
_cell.angle_beta   90.00
_cell.angle_gamma   90.00
#
_symmetry.space_group_name_H-M   'P 1'
#
loop_
_entity.id
_entity.type
_entity.pdbx_description
1 polymer ?
#
loop_
_entity_poly.entity_id
_entity_poly.type
_entity_poly.pdbx_seq_one_letter_code
_entity_poly.pdbx_strand_id
1 'polypeptide(L)'
;FYAEEKLVGNLANMSTSERIKAIQKMTETMKKKREIRNKVLTEVTKKSRHSSRQLSCCTQCLQGTVMSFRRFGSSLSEHFHQLHAWHKTLKIIGAEFGTSVLSYFIFLKWLITLNVFSFLINFSFITVPQFVAAERNNLSFMGLELFTGAGYFQQTVLYYGFYTNATISKIEDGPSYNMQLAYIFTVGVYFVICFLILLFSMAKSFCRNFISPQRYSGNASKLLCTWDFNMTNEKAVKLKQKNLSTQIKEDLTAVNQEVLNFSVQERIVHIVIHFVSWIASLGTAVAACAGVYFLSINNLKLFVKEHKNDLESQAAMLVLPVVASFLNAFMPFFYSWLGHLEGFQTPGQQIYVTITRNIILKISIVGILCYYWLNIVAASESQCWETLVGQDIYRLLVVDFIFCLFGSFFGEFLRRIIGTTVCVSMGLPEFNIGQNVLDLIYAQTLTWIGILFSPLLPGIQTLSFSIVFYVKKVSLMMNCQPPRKIWRTAQMTTSFMFLLFFPSFLGVLTVIGVTVFRLKPSEECGPFRGLSSMYAAVSEWVKILENYTASKWVVWIYHNLITSELFFFVLSTLVLIITYIYWQIVEGRRAMTKLLHKQIIYVGKDKIFLRDKLRALERAKQNMSVP
;
A
#
# COMPACT_ATOMS: atom_id res chain seq x y z
N PHE A 1 -3.75 59.30 -21.21
CA PHE A 1 -4.77 58.22 -21.22
C PHE A 1 -4.50 57.21 -22.38
N TYR A 2 -4.42 57.65 -23.63
CA TYR A 2 -4.23 56.76 -24.81
C TYR A 2 -2.88 55.99 -24.81
N ALA A 3 -1.81 56.60 -24.29
CA ALA A 3 -0.49 55.97 -24.18
C ALA A 3 -0.49 54.86 -23.10
N GLU A 4 -1.23 55.02 -22.03
CA GLU A 4 -1.33 54.07 -20.91
C GLU A 4 -2.16 52.83 -21.30
N GLU A 5 -3.24 53.01 -22.07
CA GLU A 5 -4.09 51.94 -22.55
C GLU A 5 -3.35 51.06 -23.59
N LYS A 6 -2.57 51.66 -24.46
CA LYS A 6 -1.70 51.00 -25.42
C LYS A 6 -0.58 50.20 -24.72
N LEU A 7 -0.04 50.77 -23.64
CA LEU A 7 0.95 50.11 -22.79
C LEU A 7 0.35 48.89 -22.09
N VAL A 8 -0.84 49.00 -21.49
CA VAL A 8 -1.55 47.89 -20.84
C VAL A 8 -1.91 46.80 -21.83
N GLY A 9 -2.33 47.16 -23.06
CA GLY A 9 -2.59 46.19 -24.14
C GLY A 9 -1.36 45.41 -24.58
N ASN A 10 -0.21 46.09 -24.71
CA ASN A 10 1.07 45.44 -25.05
C ASN A 10 1.54 44.49 -23.95
N LEU A 11 1.46 44.92 -22.69
CA LEU A 11 1.82 44.10 -21.54
C LEU A 11 0.88 42.89 -21.34
N ALA A 12 -0.39 43.00 -21.72
CA ALA A 12 -1.35 41.90 -21.67
C ALA A 12 -1.03 40.79 -22.66
N ASN A 13 -0.35 41.10 -23.78
CA ASN A 13 0.05 40.13 -24.81
C ASN A 13 1.38 39.43 -24.52
N MET A 14 2.18 39.89 -23.56
CA MET A 14 3.46 39.29 -23.18
C MET A 14 3.28 38.07 -22.28
N SER A 15 4.28 37.17 -22.28
CA SER A 15 4.33 36.08 -21.33
C SER A 15 4.42 36.57 -19.88
N THR A 16 4.00 35.76 -18.90
CA THR A 16 3.98 36.14 -17.49
C THR A 16 5.34 36.60 -16.98
N SER A 17 6.42 35.94 -17.42
CA SER A 17 7.79 36.27 -17.04
C SER A 17 8.26 37.60 -17.63
N GLU A 18 8.02 37.83 -18.92
CA GLU A 18 8.38 39.06 -19.61
C GLU A 18 7.60 40.27 -19.12
N ARG A 19 6.32 40.09 -18.80
CA ARG A 19 5.45 41.09 -18.20
C ARG A 19 5.98 41.59 -16.87
N ILE A 20 6.37 40.67 -15.97
CA ILE A 20 6.96 41.02 -14.67
C ILE A 20 8.23 41.83 -14.86
N LYS A 21 9.14 41.38 -15.76
CA LYS A 21 10.39 42.09 -16.06
C LYS A 21 10.14 43.46 -16.66
N ALA A 22 9.16 43.61 -17.57
CA ALA A 22 8.81 44.87 -18.19
C ALA A 22 8.27 45.88 -17.16
N ILE A 23 7.37 45.43 -16.23
CA ILE A 23 6.83 46.28 -15.15
C ILE A 23 7.95 46.68 -14.17
N GLN A 24 8.89 45.78 -13.88
CA GLN A 24 10.04 46.08 -13.00
C GLN A 24 10.95 47.14 -13.59
N LYS A 25 11.22 47.10 -14.91
CA LYS A 25 12.11 48.04 -15.62
C LYS A 25 11.53 49.43 -15.81
N MET A 26 10.23 49.66 -15.63
CA MET A 26 9.61 50.96 -15.77
C MET A 26 10.18 51.96 -14.76
N THR A 27 10.43 53.19 -15.17
CA THR A 27 10.91 54.29 -14.33
C THR A 27 9.83 55.01 -13.53
N GLU A 28 8.76 54.27 -13.14
CA GLU A 28 7.60 54.80 -12.47
C GLU A 28 7.57 54.48 -10.97
N THR A 29 6.78 55.22 -10.21
CA THR A 29 6.63 55.01 -8.77
C THR A 29 5.95 53.69 -8.46
N MET A 30 6.21 53.09 -7.28
CA MET A 30 5.66 51.79 -6.88
C MET A 30 4.13 51.76 -6.84
N LYS A 31 3.47 52.92 -6.53
CA LYS A 31 2.01 53.04 -6.57
C LYS A 31 1.49 52.86 -8.00
N LYS A 32 2.10 53.53 -8.97
CA LYS A 32 1.74 53.50 -10.38
C LYS A 32 2.03 52.15 -11.01
N LYS A 33 3.15 51.49 -10.64
CA LYS A 33 3.46 50.10 -11.06
C LYS A 33 2.40 49.10 -10.57
N ARG A 34 1.89 49.25 -9.35
CA ARG A 34 0.80 48.40 -8.82
C ARG A 34 -0.52 48.62 -9.57
N GLU A 35 -0.84 49.86 -9.91
CA GLU A 35 -2.04 50.23 -10.65
C GLU A 35 -1.99 49.63 -12.07
N ILE A 36 -0.88 49.80 -12.79
CA ILE A 36 -0.64 49.20 -14.11
C ILE A 36 -0.76 47.69 -14.04
N ARG A 37 -0.14 47.06 -13.05
CA ARG A 37 -0.24 45.61 -12.85
C ARG A 37 -1.69 45.14 -12.68
N ASN A 38 -2.47 45.83 -11.87
CA ASN A 38 -3.87 45.48 -11.67
C ASN A 38 -4.71 45.67 -12.93
N LYS A 39 -4.50 46.75 -13.69
CA LYS A 39 -5.14 46.99 -15.00
C LYS A 39 -4.78 45.91 -16.01
N VAL A 40 -3.51 45.50 -16.08
CA VAL A 40 -3.04 44.41 -16.96
C VAL A 40 -3.63 43.05 -16.55
N LEU A 41 -3.75 42.77 -15.26
CA LEU A 41 -4.37 41.52 -14.77
C LEU A 41 -5.86 41.45 -15.12
N THR A 42 -6.58 42.58 -15.02
CA THR A 42 -8.00 42.65 -15.43
C THR A 42 -8.19 42.46 -16.94
N GLU A 43 -7.29 43.01 -17.76
CA GLU A 43 -7.32 42.80 -19.22
C GLU A 43 -6.94 41.36 -19.62
N VAL A 44 -5.97 40.74 -18.98
CA VAL A 44 -5.61 39.32 -19.20
C VAL A 44 -6.75 38.40 -18.80
N THR A 45 -7.46 38.67 -17.69
CA THR A 45 -8.64 37.89 -17.28
C THR A 45 -9.82 38.07 -18.23
N LYS A 46 -10.04 39.27 -18.79
CA LYS A 46 -11.04 39.51 -19.83
C LYS A 46 -10.71 38.74 -21.12
N LYS A 47 -9.44 38.80 -21.61
CA LYS A 47 -8.99 38.05 -22.79
C LYS A 47 -9.07 36.53 -22.58
N SER A 48 -8.71 36.03 -21.40
CA SER A 48 -8.82 34.62 -21.08
C SER A 48 -10.28 34.13 -21.06
N ARG A 49 -11.22 34.96 -20.61
CA ARG A 49 -12.66 34.68 -20.68
C ARG A 49 -13.17 34.68 -22.12
N HIS A 50 -12.64 35.55 -23.02
CA HIS A 50 -13.01 35.59 -24.43
C HIS A 50 -12.44 34.42 -25.24
N SER A 51 -11.19 34.04 -24.96
CA SER A 51 -10.53 32.86 -25.55
C SER A 51 -11.19 31.54 -25.11
N SER A 52 -11.71 31.46 -23.89
CA SER A 52 -12.46 30.31 -23.39
C SER A 52 -13.81 30.11 -24.12
N ARG A 53 -14.38 31.15 -24.71
CA ARG A 53 -15.62 31.05 -25.52
C ARG A 53 -15.42 30.47 -26.94
N GLN A 54 -14.21 30.46 -27.45
CA GLN A 54 -13.88 29.93 -28.78
C GLN A 54 -13.42 28.46 -28.81
N LEU A 55 -13.32 27.82 -27.65
CA LEU A 55 -13.00 26.39 -27.58
C LEU A 55 -14.20 25.55 -28.03
N SER A 56 -13.94 24.58 -28.90
CA SER A 56 -14.93 23.60 -29.39
C SER A 56 -15.74 22.99 -28.24
N CYS A 57 -17.04 22.77 -28.49
CA CYS A 57 -17.99 22.27 -27.46
C CYS A 57 -17.51 20.98 -26.78
N CYS A 58 -16.78 20.10 -27.48
CA CYS A 58 -16.17 18.89 -26.94
C CYS A 58 -15.08 19.16 -25.92
N THR A 59 -14.21 20.18 -26.15
CA THR A 59 -13.14 20.54 -25.20
C THR A 59 -13.70 21.25 -23.95
N GLN A 60 -14.79 22.01 -24.09
CA GLN A 60 -15.47 22.60 -22.93
C GLN A 60 -16.17 21.53 -22.07
N CYS A 61 -16.79 20.52 -22.69
CA CYS A 61 -17.41 19.40 -21.99
C CYS A 61 -16.35 18.56 -21.25
N LEU A 62 -15.21 18.29 -21.91
CA LEU A 62 -14.09 17.54 -21.29
C LEU A 62 -13.44 18.31 -20.14
N GLN A 63 -13.21 19.61 -20.29
CA GLN A 63 -12.71 20.45 -19.19
C GLN A 63 -13.73 20.60 -18.06
N GLY A 64 -15.02 20.72 -18.37
CA GLY A 64 -16.10 20.75 -17.39
C GLY A 64 -16.16 19.47 -16.54
N THR A 65 -16.07 18.30 -17.19
CA THR A 65 -16.05 17.00 -16.50
C THR A 65 -14.78 16.82 -15.66
N VAL A 66 -13.61 17.17 -16.20
CA VAL A 66 -12.34 17.11 -15.42
C VAL A 66 -12.35 18.08 -14.24
N MET A 67 -12.89 19.28 -14.38
CA MET A 67 -13.04 20.23 -13.26
C MET A 67 -14.06 19.76 -12.23
N SER A 68 -15.19 19.18 -12.66
CA SER A 68 -16.18 18.58 -11.77
C SER A 68 -15.61 17.37 -11.03
N PHE A 69 -14.83 16.52 -11.69
CA PHE A 69 -14.13 15.40 -11.07
C PHE A 69 -13.07 15.89 -10.05
N ARG A 70 -12.33 16.96 -10.37
CA ARG A 70 -11.38 17.57 -9.41
C ARG A 70 -12.10 18.21 -8.23
N ARG A 71 -13.21 18.91 -8.43
CA ARG A 71 -14.02 19.49 -7.33
C ARG A 71 -14.65 18.39 -6.48
N PHE A 72 -15.19 17.35 -7.10
CA PHE A 72 -15.70 16.19 -6.38
C PHE A 72 -14.59 15.48 -5.59
N GLY A 73 -13.41 15.28 -6.19
CA GLY A 73 -12.24 14.71 -5.52
C GLY A 73 -11.73 15.60 -4.37
N SER A 74 -11.73 16.94 -4.51
CA SER A 74 -11.33 17.84 -3.42
C SER A 74 -12.38 17.88 -2.29
N SER A 75 -13.68 17.90 -2.62
CA SER A 75 -14.77 17.87 -1.63
C SER A 75 -14.81 16.52 -0.88
N LEU A 76 -14.63 15.41 -1.58
CA LEU A 76 -14.44 14.08 -0.97
C LEU A 76 -13.19 14.08 -0.08
N SER A 77 -12.08 14.63 -0.55
CA SER A 77 -10.84 14.74 0.22
C SER A 77 -11.02 15.59 1.49
N GLU A 78 -11.78 16.69 1.44
CA GLU A 78 -12.09 17.50 2.62
C GLU A 78 -12.98 16.78 3.63
N HIS A 79 -14.00 16.03 3.17
CA HIS A 79 -14.82 15.18 4.04
C HIS A 79 -14.01 14.03 4.64
N PHE A 80 -13.15 13.39 3.86
CA PHE A 80 -12.21 12.40 4.38
C PHE A 80 -11.13 13.01 5.30
N HIS A 81 -10.75 14.28 5.10
CA HIS A 81 -9.87 15.00 6.01
C HIS A 81 -10.53 15.30 7.37
N GLN A 82 -11.83 15.55 7.42
CA GLN A 82 -12.57 15.68 8.68
C GLN A 82 -12.73 14.35 9.43
N LEU A 83 -12.80 13.23 8.71
CA LEU A 83 -12.77 11.86 9.23
C LEU A 83 -11.34 11.34 9.53
N HIS A 84 -10.38 12.22 9.87
CA HIS A 84 -9.04 11.81 10.24
C HIS A 84 -9.00 11.11 11.61
N ALA A 85 -9.52 9.86 11.62
CA ALA A 85 -9.29 8.95 12.72
C ALA A 85 -7.79 8.90 13.04
N TRP A 86 -7.45 8.95 14.30
CA TRP A 86 -6.09 8.83 14.85
C TRP A 86 -5.10 9.96 14.54
N HIS A 87 -5.51 11.11 13.99
CA HIS A 87 -4.59 12.19 13.62
C HIS A 87 -3.71 12.67 14.79
N LYS A 88 -4.32 12.87 15.98
CA LYS A 88 -3.59 13.24 17.22
C LYS A 88 -2.57 12.18 17.61
N THR A 89 -2.97 10.91 17.56
CA THR A 89 -2.12 9.76 17.90
C THR A 89 -0.91 9.67 16.96
N LEU A 90 -1.12 9.80 15.66
CA LEU A 90 -0.04 9.77 14.66
C LEU A 90 0.95 10.91 14.85
N LYS A 91 0.49 12.12 15.21
CA LYS A 91 1.39 13.24 15.53
C LYS A 91 2.26 12.96 16.76
N ILE A 92 1.69 12.34 17.81
CA ILE A 92 2.44 11.98 19.02
C ILE A 92 3.50 10.91 18.69
N ILE A 93 3.11 9.84 17.98
CA ILE A 93 4.03 8.78 17.57
C ILE A 93 5.19 9.35 16.74
N GLY A 94 4.90 10.22 15.77
CA GLY A 94 5.94 10.84 14.95
C GLY A 94 6.90 11.74 15.74
N ALA A 95 6.39 12.41 16.79
CA ALA A 95 7.21 13.26 17.64
C ALA A 95 8.13 12.46 18.59
N GLU A 96 7.66 11.31 19.07
CA GLU A 96 8.39 10.51 20.07
C GLU A 96 9.32 9.46 19.46
N PHE A 97 8.84 8.76 18.42
CA PHE A 97 9.53 7.62 17.83
C PHE A 97 10.08 7.88 16.42
N GLY A 98 9.82 9.05 15.86
CA GLY A 98 10.33 9.45 14.56
C GLY A 98 9.44 9.04 13.38
N THR A 99 9.91 9.43 12.18
CA THR A 99 9.14 9.27 10.95
C THR A 99 9.10 7.81 10.47
N SER A 100 10.10 7.01 10.85
CA SER A 100 10.20 5.59 10.47
C SER A 100 9.09 4.77 11.10
N VAL A 101 8.88 4.89 12.41
CA VAL A 101 7.79 4.21 13.12
C VAL A 101 6.44 4.74 12.68
N LEU A 102 6.34 6.07 12.45
CA LEU A 102 5.13 6.70 11.93
C LEU A 102 4.71 6.09 10.58
N SER A 103 5.66 5.72 9.72
CA SER A 103 5.36 5.13 8.40
C SER A 103 4.61 3.80 8.50
N TYR A 104 4.89 2.98 9.51
CA TYR A 104 4.17 1.75 9.81
C TYR A 104 2.69 2.02 10.12
N PHE A 105 2.40 2.98 11.00
CA PHE A 105 1.02 3.31 11.39
C PHE A 105 0.23 3.96 10.24
N ILE A 106 0.89 4.75 9.38
CA ILE A 106 0.29 5.31 8.17
C ILE A 106 -0.06 4.18 7.20
N PHE A 107 0.83 3.20 7.02
CA PHE A 107 0.62 2.04 6.16
C PHE A 107 -0.53 1.17 6.69
N LEU A 108 -0.56 0.89 7.98
CA LEU A 108 -1.64 0.15 8.63
C LEU A 108 -3.00 0.85 8.47
N LYS A 109 -3.06 2.17 8.70
CA LYS A 109 -4.26 2.97 8.46
C LYS A 109 -4.73 2.87 7.01
N TRP A 110 -3.81 2.90 6.05
CA TRP A 110 -4.12 2.77 4.63
C TRP A 110 -4.71 1.39 4.31
N LEU A 111 -4.13 0.30 4.86
CA LEU A 111 -4.67 -1.05 4.73
C LEU A 111 -6.06 -1.20 5.35
N ILE A 112 -6.31 -0.61 6.52
CA ILE A 112 -7.64 -0.58 7.14
C ILE A 112 -8.64 0.08 6.19
N THR A 113 -8.32 1.23 5.62
CA THR A 113 -9.20 1.93 4.67
C THR A 113 -9.49 1.08 3.44
N LEU A 114 -8.49 0.38 2.90
CA LEU A 114 -8.63 -0.53 1.77
C LEU A 114 -9.58 -1.71 2.10
N ASN A 115 -9.43 -2.30 3.28
CA ASN A 115 -10.28 -3.42 3.72
C ASN A 115 -11.72 -2.99 4.05
N VAL A 116 -11.93 -1.79 4.61
CA VAL A 116 -13.28 -1.21 4.78
C VAL A 116 -13.97 -1.07 3.42
N PHE A 117 -13.26 -0.53 2.42
CA PHE A 117 -13.79 -0.40 1.06
C PHE A 117 -14.13 -1.77 0.45
N SER A 118 -13.23 -2.75 0.61
CA SER A 118 -13.45 -4.14 0.19
C SER A 118 -14.69 -4.76 0.85
N PHE A 119 -14.80 -4.61 2.17
CA PHE A 119 -15.93 -5.10 2.93
C PHE A 119 -17.26 -4.51 2.46
N LEU A 120 -17.30 -3.18 2.27
CA LEU A 120 -18.53 -2.51 1.82
C LEU A 120 -19.00 -3.00 0.46
N ILE A 121 -18.10 -3.20 -0.50
CA ILE A 121 -18.44 -3.72 -1.82
C ILE A 121 -18.97 -5.15 -1.71
N ASN A 122 -18.23 -6.06 -1.09
CA ASN A 122 -18.63 -7.46 -0.99
C ASN A 122 -19.91 -7.63 -0.17
N PHE A 123 -20.06 -6.88 0.91
CA PHE A 123 -21.26 -6.90 1.73
C PHE A 123 -22.50 -6.44 0.94
N SER A 124 -22.39 -5.31 0.21
CA SER A 124 -23.53 -4.73 -0.52
C SER A 124 -23.98 -5.58 -1.70
N PHE A 125 -23.03 -6.12 -2.49
CA PHE A 125 -23.37 -6.81 -3.75
C PHE A 125 -23.45 -8.33 -3.64
N ILE A 126 -22.80 -8.94 -2.65
CA ILE A 126 -22.80 -10.40 -2.49
C ILE A 126 -23.64 -10.79 -1.28
N THR A 127 -23.39 -10.19 -0.10
CA THR A 127 -23.97 -10.66 1.15
C THR A 127 -25.42 -10.19 1.32
N VAL A 128 -25.73 -8.93 1.05
CA VAL A 128 -27.09 -8.39 1.22
C VAL A 128 -28.12 -9.11 0.33
N PRO A 129 -27.88 -9.37 -0.97
CA PRO A 129 -28.80 -10.14 -1.79
C PRO A 129 -29.02 -11.56 -1.28
N GLN A 130 -27.97 -12.21 -0.75
CA GLN A 130 -28.09 -13.56 -0.18
C GLN A 130 -29.00 -13.61 1.05
N PHE A 131 -29.03 -12.59 1.89
CA PHE A 131 -29.94 -12.55 3.05
C PHE A 131 -31.41 -12.60 2.66
N VAL A 132 -31.77 -12.19 1.45
CA VAL A 132 -33.14 -12.27 0.94
C VAL A 132 -33.54 -13.71 0.62
N ALA A 133 -32.56 -14.55 0.24
CA ALA A 133 -32.76 -15.96 -0.13
C ALA A 133 -32.28 -16.95 0.96
N ALA A 134 -31.81 -16.46 2.09
CA ALA A 134 -31.21 -17.30 3.12
C ALA A 134 -32.25 -18.14 3.90
N GLU A 135 -31.94 -19.40 4.05
CA GLU A 135 -32.61 -20.29 4.99
C GLU A 135 -32.10 -20.07 6.42
N ARG A 136 -32.95 -20.34 7.42
CA ARG A 136 -32.57 -20.20 8.83
C ARG A 136 -31.57 -21.28 9.24
N ASN A 137 -30.46 -20.87 9.85
CA ASN A 137 -29.50 -21.79 10.44
C ASN A 137 -30.06 -22.38 11.75
N ASN A 138 -30.15 -23.71 11.83
CA ASN A 138 -30.67 -24.44 13.00
C ASN A 138 -29.57 -24.87 13.98
N LEU A 139 -28.28 -24.55 13.72
CA LEU A 139 -27.15 -24.91 14.58
C LEU A 139 -27.05 -23.95 15.77
N SER A 140 -26.68 -24.46 16.94
CA SER A 140 -26.40 -23.65 18.13
C SER A 140 -24.93 -23.16 18.14
N PHE A 141 -24.74 -21.92 18.51
CA PHE A 141 -23.40 -21.33 18.64
C PHE A 141 -22.78 -21.69 20.00
N MET A 142 -21.63 -22.38 20.01
CA MET A 142 -20.89 -22.81 21.22
C MET A 142 -19.71 -21.92 21.60
N GLY A 143 -19.34 -20.93 20.79
CA GLY A 143 -18.22 -19.99 21.04
C GLY A 143 -16.86 -20.45 20.52
N LEU A 144 -16.49 -21.73 20.59
CA LEU A 144 -15.24 -22.26 20.06
C LEU A 144 -15.16 -22.13 18.54
N GLU A 145 -16.29 -22.13 17.89
CA GLU A 145 -16.47 -21.95 16.44
C GLU A 145 -15.89 -20.62 15.93
N LEU A 146 -15.81 -19.60 16.80
CA LEU A 146 -15.16 -18.33 16.47
C LEU A 146 -13.66 -18.50 16.13
N PHE A 147 -13.00 -19.48 16.72
CA PHE A 147 -11.58 -19.75 16.46
C PHE A 147 -11.40 -20.76 15.32
N THR A 148 -12.27 -21.76 15.26
CA THR A 148 -12.19 -22.82 14.24
C THR A 148 -12.83 -22.44 12.91
N GLY A 149 -13.76 -21.48 12.89
CA GLY A 149 -14.54 -21.11 11.71
C GLY A 149 -15.44 -22.24 11.17
N ALA A 150 -15.61 -23.32 11.93
CA ALA A 150 -16.43 -24.48 11.56
C ALA A 150 -17.83 -24.43 12.22
N GLY A 151 -18.62 -25.48 12.10
CA GLY A 151 -19.93 -25.62 12.75
C GLY A 151 -20.91 -24.53 12.33
N TYR A 152 -21.35 -23.70 13.28
CA TYR A 152 -22.31 -22.63 13.02
C TYR A 152 -21.94 -21.73 11.85
N PHE A 153 -20.64 -21.34 11.73
CA PHE A 153 -20.19 -20.44 10.67
C PHE A 153 -20.17 -21.07 9.28
N GLN A 154 -20.10 -22.40 9.18
CA GLN A 154 -20.11 -23.11 7.90
C GLN A 154 -21.42 -22.91 7.12
N GLN A 155 -22.55 -22.80 7.86
CA GLN A 155 -23.88 -22.55 7.29
C GLN A 155 -24.27 -21.07 7.41
N THR A 156 -23.36 -20.15 7.15
CA THR A 156 -23.60 -18.70 7.18
C THR A 156 -23.05 -18.03 5.93
N VAL A 157 -23.43 -16.78 5.71
CA VAL A 157 -22.94 -15.92 4.62
C VAL A 157 -21.42 -15.67 4.67
N LEU A 158 -20.72 -16.22 5.67
CA LEU A 158 -19.27 -16.08 5.78
C LEU A 158 -18.54 -16.82 4.66
N TYR A 159 -19.02 -18.01 4.27
CA TYR A 159 -18.31 -18.87 3.32
C TYR A 159 -19.05 -19.08 2.00
N TYR A 160 -18.27 -19.38 0.97
CA TYR A 160 -18.72 -19.63 -0.40
C TYR A 160 -19.87 -20.63 -0.52
N GLY A 161 -19.82 -21.75 0.21
CA GLY A 161 -20.80 -22.84 0.08
C GLY A 161 -22.25 -22.45 0.42
N PHE A 162 -22.47 -21.41 1.19
CA PHE A 162 -23.79 -20.92 1.58
C PHE A 162 -24.53 -20.15 0.46
N TYR A 163 -23.80 -19.66 -0.54
CA TYR A 163 -24.37 -18.82 -1.59
C TYR A 163 -25.13 -19.66 -2.63
N THR A 164 -26.34 -19.18 -2.98
CA THR A 164 -27.20 -19.84 -3.97
C THR A 164 -26.73 -19.64 -5.40
N ASN A 165 -27.01 -20.60 -6.27
CA ASN A 165 -26.86 -20.45 -7.72
C ASN A 165 -28.11 -19.88 -8.42
N ALA A 166 -29.23 -19.72 -7.67
CA ALA A 166 -30.49 -19.27 -8.22
C ALA A 166 -30.50 -17.77 -8.55
N THR A 167 -31.35 -17.41 -9.49
CA THR A 167 -31.71 -16.02 -9.75
C THR A 167 -32.74 -15.57 -8.72
N ILE A 168 -32.39 -14.60 -7.88
CA ILE A 168 -33.25 -14.09 -6.83
C ILE A 168 -34.25 -13.11 -7.45
N SER A 169 -35.58 -13.46 -7.42
CA SER A 169 -36.65 -12.53 -7.76
C SER A 169 -37.71 -12.55 -6.67
N LYS A 170 -38.17 -11.37 -6.25
CA LYS A 170 -39.26 -11.24 -5.25
C LYS A 170 -40.67 -11.26 -5.88
N ILE A 171 -40.77 -10.99 -7.19
CA ILE A 171 -41.99 -10.81 -7.95
C ILE A 171 -41.80 -11.53 -9.28
N GLU A 172 -42.79 -12.28 -9.77
CA GLU A 172 -42.70 -13.07 -11.00
C GLU A 172 -42.30 -12.25 -12.24
N ASP A 173 -42.64 -10.95 -12.31
CA ASP A 173 -42.27 -10.02 -13.39
C ASP A 173 -41.33 -8.89 -12.92
N GLY A 174 -40.67 -9.03 -11.77
CA GLY A 174 -39.79 -8.00 -11.20
C GLY A 174 -38.31 -8.12 -11.60
N PRO A 175 -37.48 -7.16 -11.17
CA PRO A 175 -36.06 -7.23 -11.43
C PRO A 175 -35.43 -8.47 -10.80
N SER A 176 -34.83 -9.30 -11.62
CA SER A 176 -34.14 -10.52 -11.21
C SER A 176 -32.65 -10.25 -10.94
N TYR A 177 -32.12 -10.79 -9.84
CA TYR A 177 -30.72 -10.67 -9.46
C TYR A 177 -30.02 -12.02 -9.60
N ASN A 178 -29.13 -12.13 -10.61
CA ASN A 178 -28.35 -13.34 -10.83
C ASN A 178 -27.15 -13.36 -9.88
N MET A 179 -27.17 -14.28 -8.90
CA MET A 179 -26.15 -14.35 -7.86
C MET A 179 -24.78 -14.80 -8.40
N GLN A 180 -24.74 -15.67 -9.41
CA GLN A 180 -23.51 -16.15 -10.04
C GLN A 180 -22.73 -15.00 -10.68
N LEU A 181 -23.43 -14.20 -11.52
CA LEU A 181 -22.83 -13.07 -12.19
C LEU A 181 -22.43 -11.97 -11.20
N ALA A 182 -23.32 -11.68 -10.23
CA ALA A 182 -23.01 -10.70 -9.20
C ALA A 182 -21.74 -11.06 -8.43
N TYR A 183 -21.57 -12.34 -8.09
CA TYR A 183 -20.38 -12.81 -7.38
C TYR A 183 -19.10 -12.61 -8.19
N ILE A 184 -19.05 -13.13 -9.43
CA ILE A 184 -17.84 -13.06 -10.26
C ILE A 184 -17.49 -11.61 -10.67
N PHE A 185 -18.51 -10.81 -11.04
CA PHE A 185 -18.27 -9.41 -11.42
C PHE A 185 -17.87 -8.53 -10.24
N THR A 186 -18.47 -8.72 -9.06
CA THR A 186 -18.09 -7.96 -7.86
C THR A 186 -16.65 -8.23 -7.49
N VAL A 187 -16.24 -9.50 -7.44
CA VAL A 187 -14.85 -9.88 -7.14
C VAL A 187 -13.90 -9.37 -8.22
N GLY A 188 -14.24 -9.54 -9.51
CA GLY A 188 -13.43 -9.08 -10.62
C GLY A 188 -13.24 -7.55 -10.63
N VAL A 189 -14.31 -6.78 -10.53
CA VAL A 189 -14.26 -5.31 -10.47
C VAL A 189 -13.49 -4.83 -9.24
N TYR A 190 -13.70 -5.46 -8.10
CA TYR A 190 -12.94 -5.16 -6.90
C TYR A 190 -11.42 -5.30 -7.12
N PHE A 191 -10.95 -6.41 -7.73
CA PHE A 191 -9.53 -6.60 -8.01
C PHE A 191 -8.98 -5.60 -9.03
N VAL A 192 -9.76 -5.21 -10.04
CA VAL A 192 -9.38 -4.15 -10.99
C VAL A 192 -9.21 -2.81 -10.26
N ILE A 193 -10.15 -2.45 -9.38
CA ILE A 193 -10.06 -1.21 -8.59
C ILE A 193 -8.86 -1.26 -7.66
N CYS A 194 -8.60 -2.37 -6.97
CA CYS A 194 -7.42 -2.56 -6.13
C CYS A 194 -6.12 -2.41 -6.93
N PHE A 195 -6.04 -3.00 -8.12
CA PHE A 195 -4.90 -2.86 -9.01
C PHE A 195 -4.60 -1.39 -9.32
N LEU A 196 -5.64 -0.62 -9.70
CA LEU A 196 -5.50 0.81 -10.01
C LEU A 196 -5.08 1.63 -8.78
N ILE A 197 -5.66 1.37 -7.61
CA ILE A 197 -5.30 2.04 -6.35
C ILE A 197 -3.85 1.74 -5.97
N LEU A 198 -3.42 0.49 -6.06
CA LEU A 198 -2.06 0.06 -5.74
C LEU A 198 -1.04 0.67 -6.73
N LEU A 199 -1.34 0.61 -8.03
CA LEU A 199 -0.49 1.19 -9.07
C LEU A 199 -0.31 2.70 -8.88
N PHE A 200 -1.41 3.42 -8.62
CA PHE A 200 -1.38 4.85 -8.34
C PHE A 200 -0.60 5.18 -7.06
N SER A 201 -0.83 4.42 -5.99
CA SER A 201 -0.14 4.61 -4.71
C SER A 201 1.37 4.35 -4.83
N MET A 202 1.75 3.28 -5.55
CA MET A 202 3.13 2.95 -5.84
C MET A 202 3.81 4.04 -6.69
N ALA A 203 3.16 4.47 -7.78
CA ALA A 203 3.67 5.53 -8.64
C ALA A 203 3.85 6.85 -7.88
N LYS A 204 2.88 7.24 -7.06
CA LYS A 204 2.94 8.43 -6.21
C LYS A 204 4.08 8.35 -5.18
N SER A 205 4.26 7.19 -4.54
CA SER A 205 5.35 6.96 -3.58
C SER A 205 6.71 7.03 -4.28
N PHE A 206 6.84 6.37 -5.45
CA PHE A 206 8.06 6.39 -6.24
C PHE A 206 8.42 7.81 -6.71
N CYS A 207 7.47 8.56 -7.27
CA CYS A 207 7.69 9.95 -7.68
C CYS A 207 8.16 10.82 -6.53
N ARG A 208 7.56 10.71 -5.35
CA ARG A 208 7.94 11.49 -4.17
C ARG A 208 9.35 11.19 -3.70
N ASN A 209 9.75 9.92 -3.70
CA ASN A 209 10.96 9.47 -3.02
C ASN A 209 12.18 9.40 -3.94
N PHE A 210 11.99 9.13 -5.24
CA PHE A 210 13.09 8.92 -6.20
C PHE A 210 13.21 10.02 -7.24
N ILE A 211 12.09 10.59 -7.72
CA ILE A 211 12.12 11.63 -8.77
C ILE A 211 12.27 13.01 -8.17
N SER A 212 11.67 13.25 -7.01
CA SER A 212 11.78 14.49 -6.25
C SER A 212 12.50 14.23 -4.92
N PRO A 213 13.75 13.78 -4.93
CA PRO A 213 14.46 13.66 -3.68
C PRO A 213 14.55 15.08 -3.10
N GLN A 214 14.04 15.28 -1.90
CA GLN A 214 14.31 16.49 -1.11
C GLN A 214 15.81 16.49 -0.80
N ARG A 215 16.62 16.83 -1.83
CA ARG A 215 18.06 17.01 -1.64
C ARG A 215 18.25 18.23 -0.77
N TYR A 216 18.73 17.98 0.43
CA TYR A 216 19.46 18.92 1.29
C TYR A 216 19.02 20.39 1.15
N SER A 217 17.76 20.65 1.43
CA SER A 217 17.44 21.92 2.06
C SER A 217 18.15 21.85 3.42
N GLY A 218 19.23 22.57 3.62
CA GLY A 218 20.03 22.44 4.83
C GLY A 218 19.15 22.52 6.06
N ASN A 219 19.51 21.89 7.16
CA ASN A 219 18.71 21.81 8.39
C ASN A 219 18.23 23.21 8.85
N ALA A 220 18.99 24.26 8.55
CA ALA A 220 18.61 25.64 8.75
C ALA A 220 17.39 26.07 7.92
N SER A 221 17.29 25.64 6.65
CA SER A 221 16.13 25.94 5.81
C SER A 221 14.88 25.21 6.30
N LYS A 222 15.00 23.96 6.78
CA LYS A 222 13.87 23.24 7.42
C LYS A 222 13.38 23.98 8.66
N LEU A 223 14.31 24.47 9.50
CA LEU A 223 13.97 25.23 10.70
C LEU A 223 13.22 26.52 10.34
N LEU A 224 13.71 27.29 9.38
CA LEU A 224 13.09 28.53 8.94
C LEU A 224 11.73 28.33 8.27
N CYS A 225 11.58 27.27 7.45
CA CYS A 225 10.31 26.94 6.81
C CYS A 225 9.22 26.42 7.78
N THR A 226 9.59 25.96 8.97
CA THR A 226 8.63 25.52 10.01
C THR A 226 8.14 26.65 10.89
N TRP A 227 8.66 27.86 10.73
CA TRP A 227 8.21 29.03 11.48
C TRP A 227 6.76 29.36 11.13
N ASP A 228 5.93 29.41 12.17
CA ASP A 228 4.48 29.59 12.02
C ASP A 228 3.95 30.52 13.14
N PHE A 229 3.51 31.71 12.76
CA PHE A 229 2.96 32.71 13.70
C PHE A 229 1.54 32.38 14.21
N ASN A 230 0.83 31.44 13.56
CA ASN A 230 -0.54 31.09 13.93
C ASN A 230 -0.64 30.09 15.08
N MET A 231 0.49 29.52 15.53
CA MET A 231 0.50 28.55 16.62
C MET A 231 0.58 29.25 17.98
N THR A 232 -0.55 29.38 18.65
CA THR A 232 -0.65 29.99 19.99
C THR A 232 -0.69 28.98 21.13
N ASN A 233 -0.97 27.69 20.84
CA ASN A 233 -1.07 26.64 21.84
C ASN A 233 0.31 26.07 22.23
N GLU A 234 0.71 26.26 23.49
CA GLU A 234 2.01 25.81 24.01
C GLU A 234 2.27 24.31 23.83
N LYS A 235 1.26 23.44 24.04
CA LYS A 235 1.38 21.98 23.83
C LYS A 235 1.66 21.64 22.38
N ALA A 236 1.03 22.35 21.44
CA ALA A 236 1.23 22.16 20.02
C ALA A 236 2.63 22.62 19.58
N VAL A 237 3.14 23.73 20.15
CA VAL A 237 4.51 24.23 19.89
C VAL A 237 5.55 23.22 20.40
N LYS A 238 5.43 22.72 21.64
CA LYS A 238 6.35 21.71 22.20
C LYS A 238 6.36 20.42 21.34
N LEU A 239 5.20 19.97 20.88
CA LEU A 239 5.09 18.80 20.01
C LEU A 239 5.76 19.04 18.64
N LYS A 240 5.56 20.23 18.05
CA LYS A 240 6.20 20.61 16.78
C LYS A 240 7.71 20.72 16.91
N GLN A 241 8.19 21.28 18.02
CA GLN A 241 9.63 21.37 18.34
C GLN A 241 10.27 19.97 18.48
N LYS A 242 9.60 19.05 19.20
CA LYS A 242 10.06 17.67 19.36
C LYS A 242 10.11 16.94 18.01
N ASN A 243 9.07 17.08 17.18
CA ASN A 243 9.04 16.54 15.82
C ASN A 243 10.22 17.03 14.96
N LEU A 244 10.45 18.33 14.97
CA LEU A 244 11.54 18.94 14.19
C LEU A 244 12.92 18.48 14.68
N SER A 245 13.12 18.42 16.00
CA SER A 245 14.35 17.91 16.62
C SER A 245 14.62 16.47 16.21
N THR A 246 13.60 15.60 16.23
CA THR A 246 13.70 14.20 15.81
C THR A 246 14.05 14.10 14.32
N GLN A 247 13.40 14.88 13.44
CA GLN A 247 13.72 14.89 12.01
C GLN A 247 15.15 15.34 11.71
N ILE A 248 15.65 16.35 12.42
CA ILE A 248 17.03 16.82 12.27
C ILE A 248 18.03 15.77 12.73
N LYS A 249 17.74 15.07 13.85
CA LYS A 249 18.55 13.93 14.31
C LYS A 249 18.59 12.81 13.27
N GLU A 250 17.45 12.50 12.65
CA GLU A 250 17.35 11.51 11.56
C GLU A 250 18.26 11.88 10.38
N ASP A 251 18.22 13.12 9.94
CA ASP A 251 19.06 13.59 8.83
C ASP A 251 20.56 13.56 9.17
N LEU A 252 20.94 13.94 10.40
CA LEU A 252 22.33 13.96 10.84
C LEU A 252 22.91 12.53 10.97
N THR A 253 22.15 11.59 11.52
CA THR A 253 22.60 10.19 11.61
C THR A 253 22.77 9.53 10.25
N ALA A 254 21.94 9.90 9.26
CA ALA A 254 22.08 9.42 7.89
C ALA A 254 23.36 9.91 7.20
N VAL A 255 23.87 11.09 7.58
CA VAL A 255 25.10 11.67 7.01
C VAL A 255 26.36 11.11 7.66
N ASN A 256 26.32 10.83 8.97
CA ASN A 256 27.50 10.45 9.77
C ASN A 256 27.75 8.93 9.81
N GLN A 257 27.26 8.15 8.84
CA GLN A 257 27.59 6.73 8.76
C GLN A 257 29.05 6.56 8.32
N GLU A 258 29.92 6.21 9.26
CA GLU A 258 31.30 5.82 8.98
C GLU A 258 31.34 4.46 8.28
N VAL A 259 32.05 4.40 7.16
CA VAL A 259 32.30 3.15 6.42
C VAL A 259 33.54 2.49 7.04
N LEU A 260 33.35 1.34 7.67
CA LEU A 260 34.46 0.53 8.18
C LEU A 260 35.26 -0.07 7.01
N ASN A 261 36.55 0.21 6.95
CA ASN A 261 37.45 -0.37 5.96
C ASN A 261 38.04 -1.68 6.51
N PHE A 262 37.69 -2.82 5.89
CA PHE A 262 38.22 -4.13 6.24
C PHE A 262 39.47 -4.48 5.44
N SER A 263 40.39 -5.24 6.07
CA SER A 263 41.50 -5.92 5.42
C SER A 263 40.99 -6.96 4.41
N VAL A 264 41.79 -7.30 3.41
CA VAL A 264 41.43 -8.29 2.38
C VAL A 264 41.09 -9.66 3.00
N GLN A 265 41.83 -10.08 4.00
CA GLN A 265 41.63 -11.36 4.70
C GLN A 265 40.29 -11.36 5.48
N GLU A 266 39.98 -10.30 6.20
CA GLU A 266 38.68 -10.14 6.87
C GLU A 266 37.52 -10.13 5.88
N ARG A 267 37.69 -9.51 4.71
CA ARG A 267 36.68 -9.50 3.66
C ARG A 267 36.34 -10.89 3.12
N ILE A 268 37.34 -11.76 2.94
CA ILE A 268 37.14 -13.14 2.51
C ILE A 268 36.36 -13.91 3.59
N VAL A 269 36.74 -13.79 4.86
CA VAL A 269 36.04 -14.43 5.98
C VAL A 269 34.58 -13.99 6.04
N HIS A 270 34.30 -12.69 5.90
CA HIS A 270 32.93 -12.17 5.84
C HIS A 270 32.12 -12.75 4.68
N ILE A 271 32.71 -12.88 3.48
CA ILE A 271 32.02 -13.50 2.31
C ILE A 271 31.64 -14.94 2.61
N VAL A 272 32.53 -15.72 3.22
CA VAL A 272 32.26 -17.13 3.59
C VAL A 272 31.14 -17.21 4.63
N ILE A 273 31.18 -16.36 5.67
CA ILE A 273 30.13 -16.30 6.70
C ILE A 273 28.78 -15.94 6.07
N HIS A 274 28.73 -14.95 5.18
CA HIS A 274 27.53 -14.59 4.45
C HIS A 274 26.98 -15.76 3.61
N PHE A 275 27.83 -16.47 2.90
CA PHE A 275 27.43 -17.61 2.08
C PHE A 275 26.83 -18.75 2.94
N VAL A 276 27.50 -19.12 4.03
CA VAL A 276 27.01 -20.15 4.98
C VAL A 276 25.68 -19.72 5.60
N SER A 277 25.54 -18.47 5.98
CA SER A 277 24.32 -17.93 6.57
C SER A 277 23.14 -17.91 5.56
N TRP A 278 23.39 -17.66 4.26
CA TRP A 278 22.38 -17.79 3.22
C TRP A 278 21.95 -19.25 3.01
N ILE A 279 22.89 -20.21 3.00
CA ILE A 279 22.56 -21.63 2.93
C ILE A 279 21.69 -22.05 4.12
N ALA A 280 22.07 -21.64 5.33
CA ALA A 280 21.31 -21.93 6.54
C ALA A 280 19.88 -21.34 6.47
N SER A 281 19.73 -20.09 6.01
CA SER A 281 18.42 -19.44 5.92
C SER A 281 17.53 -20.07 4.83
N LEU A 282 18.08 -20.45 3.69
CA LEU A 282 17.33 -21.16 2.64
C LEU A 282 16.98 -22.58 3.07
N GLY A 283 17.90 -23.28 3.74
CA GLY A 283 17.66 -24.62 4.30
C GLY A 283 16.51 -24.62 5.32
N THR A 284 16.48 -23.64 6.22
CA THR A 284 15.36 -23.50 7.18
C THR A 284 14.04 -23.14 6.50
N ALA A 285 14.04 -22.32 5.44
CA ALA A 285 12.84 -22.00 4.67
C ALA A 285 12.28 -23.26 3.97
N VAL A 286 13.15 -24.08 3.34
CA VAL A 286 12.76 -25.35 2.71
C VAL A 286 12.23 -26.35 3.75
N ALA A 287 12.89 -26.48 4.90
CA ALA A 287 12.43 -27.33 5.98
C ALA A 287 11.07 -26.90 6.53
N ALA A 288 10.84 -25.60 6.72
CA ALA A 288 9.55 -25.05 7.12
C ALA A 288 8.46 -25.36 6.08
N CYS A 289 8.74 -25.17 4.79
CA CYS A 289 7.81 -25.50 3.70
C CYS A 289 7.47 -26.99 3.66
N ALA A 290 8.46 -27.86 3.80
CA ALA A 290 8.25 -29.31 3.86
C ALA A 290 7.39 -29.69 5.09
N GLY A 291 7.67 -29.12 6.25
CA GLY A 291 6.88 -29.34 7.47
C GLY A 291 5.43 -28.94 7.29
N VAL A 292 5.16 -27.74 6.75
CA VAL A 292 3.81 -27.26 6.47
C VAL A 292 3.10 -28.15 5.46
N TYR A 293 3.79 -28.59 4.39
CA TYR A 293 3.22 -29.46 3.37
C TYR A 293 2.80 -30.83 3.93
N PHE A 294 3.69 -31.52 4.65
CA PHE A 294 3.38 -32.82 5.26
C PHE A 294 2.25 -32.72 6.29
N LEU A 295 2.26 -31.65 7.08
CA LEU A 295 1.20 -31.39 8.07
C LEU A 295 -0.15 -31.14 7.39
N SER A 296 -0.17 -30.39 6.29
CA SER A 296 -1.38 -30.12 5.51
C SER A 296 -2.02 -31.39 4.96
N ILE A 297 -1.20 -32.32 4.42
CA ILE A 297 -1.69 -33.62 3.92
C ILE A 297 -2.24 -34.47 5.06
N ASN A 298 -1.57 -34.51 6.21
CA ASN A 298 -2.05 -35.28 7.35
C ASN A 298 -3.37 -34.73 7.92
N ASN A 299 -3.51 -33.40 7.99
CA ASN A 299 -4.76 -32.76 8.41
C ASN A 299 -5.92 -33.09 7.47
N LEU A 300 -5.69 -33.09 6.15
CA LEU A 300 -6.72 -33.46 5.18
C LEU A 300 -7.17 -34.92 5.36
N LYS A 301 -6.23 -35.85 5.58
CA LYS A 301 -6.56 -37.27 5.83
C LYS A 301 -7.39 -37.44 7.10
N LEU A 302 -7.12 -36.70 8.16
CA LEU A 302 -7.91 -36.71 9.40
C LEU A 302 -9.31 -36.15 9.15
N PHE A 303 -9.42 -35.06 8.40
CA PHE A 303 -10.70 -34.42 8.08
C PHE A 303 -11.63 -35.35 7.26
N VAL A 304 -11.11 -36.03 6.25
CA VAL A 304 -11.87 -36.96 5.39
C VAL A 304 -12.30 -38.22 6.15
N LYS A 305 -11.49 -38.67 7.12
CA LYS A 305 -11.72 -39.93 7.86
C LYS A 305 -12.73 -39.79 9.00
N GLU A 306 -12.88 -38.62 9.58
CA GLU A 306 -13.66 -38.41 10.83
C GLU A 306 -14.76 -37.37 10.64
N HIS A 307 -15.98 -37.86 10.31
CA HIS A 307 -17.21 -37.08 10.20
C HIS A 307 -17.86 -36.77 11.57
N LYS A 308 -17.13 -36.86 12.69
CA LYS A 308 -17.63 -36.55 14.03
C LYS A 308 -17.25 -35.15 14.46
N ASN A 309 -18.26 -34.37 14.88
CA ASN A 309 -18.10 -33.03 15.48
C ASN A 309 -17.52 -33.10 16.91
N ASP A 310 -16.51 -33.91 17.15
CA ASP A 310 -15.83 -34.01 18.43
C ASP A 310 -14.82 -32.88 18.62
N LEU A 311 -14.64 -32.44 19.87
CA LEU A 311 -13.69 -31.41 20.29
C LEU A 311 -12.26 -31.71 19.79
N GLU A 312 -11.90 -32.99 19.72
CA GLU A 312 -10.60 -33.48 19.28
C GLU A 312 -10.37 -33.21 17.77
N SER A 313 -11.39 -33.40 16.92
CA SER A 313 -11.31 -33.11 15.50
C SER A 313 -11.19 -31.61 15.23
N GLN A 314 -11.89 -30.77 16.01
CA GLN A 314 -11.77 -29.31 15.92
C GLN A 314 -10.38 -28.82 16.37
N ALA A 315 -9.81 -29.41 17.40
CA ALA A 315 -8.45 -29.09 17.84
C ALA A 315 -7.40 -29.50 16.79
N ALA A 316 -7.56 -30.66 16.16
CA ALA A 316 -6.67 -31.11 15.09
C ALA A 316 -6.63 -30.17 13.89
N MET A 317 -7.78 -29.54 13.54
CA MET A 317 -7.85 -28.55 12.46
C MET A 317 -7.07 -27.26 12.76
N LEU A 318 -6.82 -26.91 14.02
CA LEU A 318 -6.05 -25.74 14.42
C LEU A 318 -4.53 -25.98 14.39
N VAL A 319 -4.08 -27.24 14.29
CA VAL A 319 -2.64 -27.56 14.33
C VAL A 319 -1.88 -26.91 13.17
N LEU A 320 -2.41 -26.99 11.96
CA LEU A 320 -1.78 -26.38 10.77
C LEU A 320 -1.65 -24.85 10.89
N PRO A 321 -2.72 -24.09 11.17
CA PRO A 321 -2.61 -22.65 11.42
C PRO A 321 -1.63 -22.28 12.55
N VAL A 322 -1.67 -23.01 13.66
CA VAL A 322 -0.78 -22.74 14.81
C VAL A 322 0.68 -22.95 14.43
N VAL A 323 1.03 -24.05 13.74
CA VAL A 323 2.40 -24.31 13.29
C VAL A 323 2.86 -23.27 12.28
N ALA A 324 2.03 -22.92 11.30
CA ALA A 324 2.37 -21.90 10.31
C ALA A 324 2.60 -20.53 10.96
N SER A 325 1.72 -20.11 11.89
CA SER A 325 1.85 -18.85 12.61
C SER A 325 3.03 -18.85 13.58
N PHE A 326 3.31 -19.99 14.22
CA PHE A 326 4.50 -20.13 15.06
C PHE A 326 5.80 -19.98 14.24
N LEU A 327 5.90 -20.63 13.08
CA LEU A 327 7.04 -20.45 12.18
C LEU A 327 7.19 -18.99 11.73
N ASN A 328 6.09 -18.34 11.35
CA ASN A 328 6.07 -16.92 10.97
C ASN A 328 6.50 -15.98 12.10
N ALA A 329 6.20 -16.30 13.34
CA ALA A 329 6.56 -15.51 14.53
C ALA A 329 7.98 -15.77 15.00
N PHE A 330 8.45 -17.03 15.00
CA PHE A 330 9.72 -17.44 15.59
C PHE A 330 10.91 -17.28 14.64
N MET A 331 10.77 -17.63 13.36
CA MET A 331 11.87 -17.59 12.38
C MET A 331 12.52 -16.21 12.20
N PRO A 332 11.80 -15.07 12.28
CA PRO A 332 12.43 -13.76 12.22
C PRO A 332 13.47 -13.51 13.32
N PHE A 333 13.28 -14.07 14.51
CA PHE A 333 14.28 -13.98 15.59
C PHE A 333 15.55 -14.75 15.23
N PHE A 334 15.42 -15.93 14.66
CA PHE A 334 16.54 -16.73 14.17
C PHE A 334 17.30 -15.99 13.05
N TYR A 335 16.61 -15.40 12.08
CA TYR A 335 17.26 -14.63 11.02
C TYR A 335 17.90 -13.32 11.52
N SER A 336 17.35 -12.70 12.56
CA SER A 336 17.97 -11.56 13.22
C SER A 336 19.27 -11.96 13.92
N TRP A 337 19.27 -13.12 14.58
CA TRP A 337 20.46 -13.70 15.21
C TRP A 337 21.54 -14.02 14.19
N LEU A 338 21.21 -14.66 13.05
CA LEU A 338 22.14 -14.87 11.95
C LEU A 338 22.73 -13.55 11.43
N GLY A 339 21.90 -12.52 11.29
CA GLY A 339 22.36 -11.20 10.87
C GLY A 339 23.35 -10.54 11.84
N HIS A 340 23.29 -10.86 13.13
CA HIS A 340 24.29 -10.41 14.11
C HIS A 340 25.63 -11.16 13.95
N LEU A 341 25.59 -12.46 13.63
CA LEU A 341 26.80 -13.25 13.39
C LEU A 341 27.57 -12.82 12.12
N GLU A 342 26.87 -12.29 11.14
CA GLU A 342 27.46 -11.89 9.85
C GLU A 342 28.32 -10.62 9.93
N GLY A 343 28.17 -9.79 10.96
CA GLY A 343 29.01 -8.60 11.18
C GLY A 343 29.00 -7.60 10.02
N PHE A 344 27.82 -7.17 9.57
CA PHE A 344 27.67 -6.24 8.43
C PHE A 344 28.39 -4.90 8.66
N GLN A 345 29.02 -4.36 7.61
CA GLN A 345 29.69 -3.06 7.62
C GLN A 345 28.73 -1.91 7.95
N THR A 346 27.52 -1.97 7.41
CA THR A 346 26.49 -0.98 7.69
C THR A 346 25.27 -1.63 8.31
N PRO A 347 24.74 -1.05 9.39
CA PRO A 347 23.51 -1.59 10.04
C PRO A 347 22.35 -1.72 9.08
N GLY A 348 22.41 -0.94 8.00
CA GLY A 348 21.44 -0.96 6.94
C GLY A 348 21.38 -2.25 6.14
N GLN A 349 22.52 -2.74 5.74
CA GLN A 349 22.62 -3.99 5.03
C GLN A 349 22.08 -5.15 5.85
N GLN A 350 22.39 -5.19 7.14
CA GLN A 350 21.88 -6.19 8.07
C GLN A 350 20.35 -6.26 8.05
N ILE A 351 19.69 -5.10 8.15
CA ILE A 351 18.22 -5.04 8.18
C ILE A 351 17.63 -5.48 6.83
N TYR A 352 18.19 -5.02 5.70
CA TYR A 352 17.70 -5.43 4.37
C TYR A 352 17.84 -6.93 4.14
N VAL A 353 18.97 -7.52 4.51
CA VAL A 353 19.19 -8.98 4.37
C VAL A 353 18.21 -9.75 5.26
N THR A 354 18.02 -9.35 6.51
CA THR A 354 17.07 -9.98 7.42
C THR A 354 15.62 -9.86 6.89
N ILE A 355 15.22 -8.69 6.40
CA ILE A 355 13.91 -8.49 5.76
C ILE A 355 13.76 -9.39 4.55
N THR A 356 14.76 -9.49 3.67
CA THR A 356 14.72 -10.33 2.47
C THR A 356 14.56 -11.82 2.82
N ARG A 357 15.26 -12.32 3.83
CA ARG A 357 15.09 -13.70 4.34
C ARG A 357 13.67 -13.96 4.83
N ASN A 358 13.12 -13.03 5.60
CA ASN A 358 11.73 -13.11 6.08
C ASN A 358 10.71 -13.07 4.94
N ILE A 359 10.95 -12.27 3.90
CA ILE A 359 10.10 -12.22 2.69
C ILE A 359 10.11 -13.58 1.99
N ILE A 360 11.29 -14.17 1.77
CA ILE A 360 11.42 -15.48 1.13
C ILE A 360 10.65 -16.54 1.91
N LEU A 361 10.81 -16.59 3.23
CA LEU A 361 10.08 -17.53 4.07
C LEU A 361 8.56 -17.37 3.94
N LYS A 362 8.04 -16.14 4.09
CA LYS A 362 6.59 -15.88 4.06
C LYS A 362 5.98 -16.17 2.70
N ILE A 363 6.64 -15.77 1.61
CA ILE A 363 6.19 -16.08 0.26
C ILE A 363 6.20 -17.58 0.00
N SER A 364 7.22 -18.30 0.47
CA SER A 364 7.32 -19.75 0.31
C SER A 364 6.21 -20.47 1.08
N ILE A 365 5.89 -20.06 2.31
CA ILE A 365 4.79 -20.65 3.10
C ILE A 365 3.44 -20.40 2.39
N VAL A 366 3.17 -19.17 1.92
CA VAL A 366 1.94 -18.88 1.17
C VAL A 366 1.88 -19.68 -0.12
N GLY A 367 3.01 -19.81 -0.84
CA GLY A 367 3.09 -20.59 -2.08
C GLY A 367 2.76 -22.07 -1.87
N ILE A 368 3.29 -22.69 -0.82
CA ILE A 368 2.99 -24.10 -0.46
C ILE A 368 1.52 -24.26 -0.05
N LEU A 369 0.97 -23.34 0.72
CA LEU A 369 -0.44 -23.36 1.10
C LEU A 369 -1.36 -23.21 -0.14
N CYS A 370 -1.04 -22.29 -1.05
CA CYS A 370 -1.78 -22.16 -2.31
C CYS A 370 -1.69 -23.43 -3.17
N TYR A 371 -0.50 -24.04 -3.27
CA TYR A 371 -0.32 -25.32 -3.96
C TYR A 371 -1.18 -26.43 -3.33
N TYR A 372 -1.19 -26.52 -2.00
CA TYR A 372 -2.00 -27.46 -1.25
C TYR A 372 -3.50 -27.26 -1.52
N TRP A 373 -4.00 -26.02 -1.43
CA TRP A 373 -5.41 -25.73 -1.64
C TRP A 373 -5.86 -25.99 -3.08
N LEU A 374 -5.07 -25.57 -4.08
CA LEU A 374 -5.51 -25.63 -5.49
C LEU A 374 -5.29 -27.01 -6.14
N ASN A 375 -4.33 -27.80 -5.68
CA ASN A 375 -4.02 -29.09 -6.30
C ASN A 375 -4.44 -30.30 -5.44
N ILE A 376 -4.41 -30.18 -4.12
CA ILE A 376 -4.71 -31.33 -3.23
C ILE A 376 -6.14 -31.22 -2.70
N VAL A 377 -6.52 -30.09 -2.13
CA VAL A 377 -7.88 -29.90 -1.58
C VAL A 377 -8.92 -29.83 -2.70
N ALA A 378 -8.64 -29.12 -3.79
CA ALA A 378 -9.55 -29.05 -4.95
C ALA A 378 -9.70 -30.37 -5.70
N ALA A 379 -8.74 -31.29 -5.62
CA ALA A 379 -8.81 -32.64 -6.20
C ALA A 379 -9.40 -33.67 -5.22
N SER A 380 -9.63 -33.31 -3.96
CA SER A 380 -10.25 -34.20 -2.99
C SER A 380 -11.76 -34.37 -3.27
N GLU A 381 -12.30 -35.56 -3.00
CA GLU A 381 -13.73 -35.85 -3.12
C GLU A 381 -14.60 -35.17 -2.04
N SER A 382 -14.18 -34.02 -1.52
CA SER A 382 -14.93 -33.26 -0.53
C SER A 382 -16.10 -32.53 -1.19
N GLN A 383 -17.27 -32.59 -0.56
CA GLN A 383 -18.52 -31.98 -1.07
C GLN A 383 -18.39 -30.49 -1.38
N CYS A 384 -17.58 -29.73 -0.59
CA CYS A 384 -17.40 -28.28 -0.71
C CYS A 384 -15.94 -27.88 -0.46
N TRP A 385 -15.04 -28.13 -1.41
CA TRP A 385 -13.63 -27.78 -1.26
C TRP A 385 -13.37 -26.28 -1.08
N GLU A 386 -14.17 -25.41 -1.72
CA GLU A 386 -14.02 -23.95 -1.62
C GLU A 386 -14.31 -23.45 -0.19
N THR A 387 -15.30 -24.05 0.48
CA THR A 387 -15.59 -23.73 1.88
C THR A 387 -14.47 -24.17 2.80
N LEU A 388 -13.84 -25.33 2.54
CA LEU A 388 -12.69 -25.79 3.32
C LEU A 388 -11.51 -24.82 3.19
N VAL A 389 -11.20 -24.39 1.97
CA VAL A 389 -10.15 -23.38 1.74
C VAL A 389 -10.48 -22.08 2.47
N GLY A 390 -11.74 -21.63 2.41
CA GLY A 390 -12.20 -20.44 3.13
C GLY A 390 -12.01 -20.56 4.65
N GLN A 391 -12.33 -21.72 5.23
CA GLN A 391 -12.12 -22.01 6.65
C GLN A 391 -10.62 -22.04 7.03
N ASP A 392 -9.77 -22.64 6.21
CA ASP A 392 -8.34 -22.69 6.47
C ASP A 392 -7.72 -21.27 6.47
N ILE A 393 -8.11 -20.43 5.51
CA ILE A 393 -7.65 -19.04 5.45
C ILE A 393 -8.15 -18.24 6.67
N TYR A 394 -9.42 -18.44 7.05
CA TYR A 394 -10.00 -17.80 8.24
C TYR A 394 -9.22 -18.18 9.51
N ARG A 395 -8.96 -19.48 9.72
CA ARG A 395 -8.18 -19.98 10.87
C ARG A 395 -6.78 -19.40 10.89
N LEU A 396 -6.10 -19.37 9.74
CA LEU A 396 -4.75 -18.76 9.63
C LEU A 396 -4.79 -17.29 10.07
N LEU A 397 -5.75 -16.50 9.57
CA LEU A 397 -5.86 -15.09 9.92
C LEU A 397 -6.15 -14.87 11.41
N VAL A 398 -7.06 -15.66 12.00
CA VAL A 398 -7.40 -15.55 13.43
C VAL A 398 -6.23 -15.96 14.30
N VAL A 399 -5.55 -17.06 13.97
CA VAL A 399 -4.39 -17.54 14.75
C VAL A 399 -3.22 -16.56 14.63
N ASP A 400 -2.90 -16.06 13.43
CA ASP A 400 -1.86 -15.03 13.23
C ASP A 400 -2.17 -13.75 14.03
N PHE A 401 -3.44 -13.33 14.06
CA PHE A 401 -3.88 -12.19 14.86
C PHE A 401 -3.63 -12.45 16.36
N ILE A 402 -3.95 -13.65 16.87
CA ILE A 402 -3.71 -14.03 18.25
C ILE A 402 -2.20 -14.01 18.56
N PHE A 403 -1.36 -14.60 17.68
CA PHE A 403 0.10 -14.57 17.84
C PHE A 403 0.65 -13.14 17.80
N CYS A 404 0.11 -12.25 16.99
CA CYS A 404 0.47 -10.84 16.96
C CYS A 404 0.13 -10.12 18.27
N LEU A 405 -1.04 -10.42 18.86
CA LEU A 405 -1.42 -9.90 20.18
C LEU A 405 -0.49 -10.42 21.28
N PHE A 406 -0.25 -11.73 21.34
CA PHE A 406 0.66 -12.33 22.30
C PHE A 406 2.09 -11.77 22.17
N GLY A 407 2.61 -11.67 20.95
CA GLY A 407 3.93 -11.10 20.70
C GLY A 407 4.05 -9.64 21.15
N SER A 408 2.99 -8.85 20.98
CA SER A 408 2.98 -7.44 21.38
C SER A 408 2.84 -7.25 22.88
N PHE A 409 1.95 -8.02 23.55
CA PHE A 409 1.74 -7.89 24.98
C PHE A 409 2.83 -8.60 25.80
N PHE A 410 3.07 -9.88 25.51
CA PHE A 410 4.00 -10.68 26.32
C PHE A 410 5.43 -10.60 25.81
N GLY A 411 5.66 -10.65 24.49
CA GLY A 411 7.00 -10.64 23.92
C GLY A 411 7.73 -9.33 24.15
N GLU A 412 7.11 -8.20 23.85
CA GLU A 412 7.72 -6.87 24.03
C GLU A 412 7.79 -6.49 25.51
N PHE A 413 6.77 -6.84 26.30
CA PHE A 413 6.74 -6.61 27.76
C PHE A 413 7.79 -7.46 28.50
N LEU A 414 7.85 -8.77 28.21
CA LEU A 414 8.84 -9.67 28.82
C LEU A 414 10.27 -9.24 28.45
N ARG A 415 10.51 -8.88 27.23
CA ARG A 415 11.82 -8.35 26.77
C ARG A 415 12.19 -7.06 27.51
N ARG A 416 11.22 -6.19 27.80
CA ARG A 416 11.44 -5.00 28.62
C ARG A 416 11.87 -5.40 30.04
N ILE A 417 11.17 -6.33 30.70
CA ILE A 417 11.51 -6.78 32.05
C ILE A 417 12.91 -7.40 32.05
N ILE A 418 13.21 -8.32 31.14
CA ILE A 418 14.53 -8.95 31.04
C ILE A 418 15.63 -7.90 30.82
N GLY A 419 15.39 -6.94 29.91
CA GLY A 419 16.36 -5.87 29.60
C GLY A 419 16.57 -4.87 30.74
N THR A 420 15.60 -4.72 31.67
CA THR A 420 15.73 -3.79 32.79
C THR A 420 16.21 -4.47 34.07
N THR A 421 15.85 -5.74 34.30
CA THR A 421 16.13 -6.44 35.59
C THR A 421 17.23 -7.49 35.49
N VAL A 422 17.29 -8.26 34.39
CA VAL A 422 18.21 -9.42 34.31
C VAL A 422 19.45 -9.09 33.47
N CYS A 423 19.29 -8.50 32.32
CA CYS A 423 20.38 -8.17 31.38
C CYS A 423 20.33 -6.70 30.97
N VAL A 424 20.86 -5.81 31.83
CA VAL A 424 20.90 -4.36 31.60
C VAL A 424 21.65 -4.00 30.28
N SER A 425 22.59 -4.83 29.84
CA SER A 425 23.32 -4.67 28.59
C SER A 425 22.45 -4.81 27.34
N MET A 426 21.32 -5.52 27.40
CA MET A 426 20.38 -5.67 26.27
C MET A 426 19.56 -4.41 25.98
N GLY A 427 19.35 -3.56 26.96
CA GLY A 427 18.55 -2.34 26.86
C GLY A 427 17.07 -2.59 26.57
N LEU A 428 16.31 -1.50 26.41
CA LEU A 428 14.89 -1.57 26.06
C LEU A 428 14.70 -2.03 24.60
N PRO A 429 13.62 -2.76 24.29
CA PRO A 429 13.35 -3.21 22.93
C PRO A 429 13.13 -2.03 21.97
N GLU A 430 13.67 -2.15 20.76
CA GLU A 430 13.40 -1.23 19.67
C GLU A 430 12.26 -1.79 18.79
N PHE A 431 11.41 -0.90 18.26
CA PHE A 431 10.31 -1.30 17.38
C PHE A 431 10.83 -1.78 16.01
N ASN A 432 10.67 -3.06 15.70
CA ASN A 432 11.09 -3.64 14.42
C ASN A 432 10.06 -3.36 13.32
N ILE A 433 10.25 -2.27 12.59
CA ILE A 433 9.33 -1.81 11.53
C ILE A 433 9.22 -2.83 10.41
N GLY A 434 10.36 -3.37 9.95
CA GLY A 434 10.40 -4.30 8.81
C GLY A 434 9.57 -5.55 9.05
N GLN A 435 9.76 -6.20 10.19
CA GLN A 435 9.00 -7.40 10.55
C GLN A 435 7.49 -7.10 10.69
N ASN A 436 7.13 -6.06 11.43
CA ASN A 436 5.71 -5.71 11.63
C ASN A 436 5.00 -5.37 10.31
N VAL A 437 5.68 -4.72 9.35
CA VAL A 437 5.10 -4.46 8.03
C VAL A 437 4.93 -5.74 7.21
N LEU A 438 5.90 -6.67 7.29
CA LEU A 438 5.78 -7.96 6.61
C LEU A 438 4.63 -8.80 7.14
N ASP A 439 4.34 -8.73 8.44
CA ASP A 439 3.18 -9.39 9.05
C ASP A 439 1.87 -8.80 8.50
N LEU A 440 1.79 -7.48 8.34
CA LEU A 440 0.63 -6.83 7.71
C LEU A 440 0.45 -7.24 6.25
N ILE A 441 1.53 -7.29 5.47
CA ILE A 441 1.50 -7.68 4.06
C ILE A 441 1.07 -9.15 3.92
N TYR A 442 1.57 -10.02 4.78
CA TYR A 442 1.19 -11.43 4.81
C TYR A 442 -0.30 -11.61 5.11
N ALA A 443 -0.81 -10.97 6.16
CA ALA A 443 -2.23 -11.01 6.52
C ALA A 443 -3.12 -10.43 5.40
N GLN A 444 -2.69 -9.34 4.75
CA GLN A 444 -3.41 -8.76 3.61
C GLN A 444 -3.41 -9.69 2.39
N THR A 445 -2.33 -10.40 2.13
CA THR A 445 -2.25 -11.39 1.03
C THR A 445 -3.22 -12.53 1.24
N LEU A 446 -3.27 -13.09 2.46
CA LEU A 446 -4.24 -14.12 2.83
C LEU A 446 -5.69 -13.62 2.70
N THR A 447 -5.94 -12.38 3.12
CA THR A 447 -7.28 -11.77 2.98
C THR A 447 -7.69 -11.69 1.51
N TRP A 448 -6.81 -11.25 0.62
CA TRP A 448 -7.11 -11.17 -0.81
C TRP A 448 -7.34 -12.52 -1.47
N ILE A 449 -6.53 -13.55 -1.13
CA ILE A 449 -6.77 -14.91 -1.59
C ILE A 449 -8.14 -15.40 -1.10
N GLY A 450 -8.46 -15.09 0.16
CA GLY A 450 -9.67 -15.55 0.82
C GLY A 450 -10.98 -14.90 0.35
N ILE A 451 -10.95 -13.73 -0.32
CA ILE A 451 -12.17 -13.02 -0.75
C ILE A 451 -13.06 -13.90 -1.64
N LEU A 452 -12.47 -14.69 -2.53
CA LEU A 452 -13.21 -15.59 -3.41
C LEU A 452 -13.93 -16.71 -2.66
N PHE A 453 -13.37 -17.17 -1.54
CA PHE A 453 -13.87 -18.29 -0.73
C PHE A 453 -14.67 -17.82 0.49
N SER A 454 -14.48 -16.58 0.92
CA SER A 454 -15.12 -15.95 2.08
C SER A 454 -15.25 -14.44 1.85
N PRO A 455 -16.38 -13.96 1.28
CA PRO A 455 -16.56 -12.56 0.91
C PRO A 455 -16.51 -11.56 2.08
N LEU A 456 -16.82 -12.02 3.31
CA LEU A 456 -16.81 -11.20 4.52
C LEU A 456 -15.46 -11.12 5.21
N LEU A 457 -14.45 -11.85 4.73
CA LEU A 457 -13.10 -11.86 5.31
C LEU A 457 -12.45 -10.48 5.44
N PRO A 458 -12.62 -9.53 4.48
CA PRO A 458 -12.10 -8.17 4.64
C PRO A 458 -12.69 -7.43 5.85
N GLY A 459 -13.92 -7.74 6.26
CA GLY A 459 -14.55 -7.18 7.47
C GLY A 459 -13.84 -7.65 8.74
N ILE A 460 -13.56 -8.94 8.82
CA ILE A 460 -12.80 -9.56 9.93
C ILE A 460 -11.40 -8.97 9.99
N GLN A 461 -10.74 -8.83 8.84
CA GLN A 461 -9.40 -8.23 8.75
C GLN A 461 -9.38 -6.76 9.14
N THR A 462 -10.42 -6.00 8.82
CA THR A 462 -10.59 -4.61 9.26
C THR A 462 -10.63 -4.51 10.78
N LEU A 463 -11.39 -5.40 11.42
CA LEU A 463 -11.48 -5.47 12.87
C LEU A 463 -10.12 -5.84 13.49
N SER A 464 -9.47 -6.89 12.98
CA SER A 464 -8.15 -7.34 13.41
C SER A 464 -7.10 -6.23 13.31
N PHE A 465 -7.00 -5.55 12.17
CA PHE A 465 -6.06 -4.45 11.98
C PHE A 465 -6.37 -3.24 12.86
N SER A 466 -7.64 -2.96 13.14
CA SER A 466 -8.04 -1.90 14.07
C SER A 466 -7.59 -2.20 15.49
N ILE A 467 -7.75 -3.43 15.95
CA ILE A 467 -7.27 -3.88 17.27
C ILE A 467 -5.74 -3.83 17.32
N VAL A 468 -5.06 -4.35 16.29
CA VAL A 468 -3.59 -4.30 16.17
C VAL A 468 -3.07 -2.87 16.25
N PHE A 469 -3.77 -1.89 15.63
CA PHE A 469 -3.38 -0.48 15.72
C PHE A 469 -3.33 0.00 17.18
N TYR A 470 -4.36 -0.28 17.97
CA TYR A 470 -4.39 0.13 19.38
C TYR A 470 -3.38 -0.64 20.24
N VAL A 471 -3.26 -1.95 20.03
CA VAL A 471 -2.33 -2.80 20.79
C VAL A 471 -0.89 -2.39 20.53
N LYS A 472 -0.50 -2.26 19.26
CA LYS A 472 0.85 -1.81 18.86
C LYS A 472 1.15 -0.39 19.34
N LYS A 473 0.15 0.51 19.33
CA LYS A 473 0.29 1.85 19.90
C LYS A 473 0.60 1.78 21.40
N VAL A 474 -0.17 1.01 22.17
CA VAL A 474 0.02 0.89 23.63
C VAL A 474 1.38 0.26 23.94
N SER A 475 1.73 -0.84 23.28
CA SER A 475 3.01 -1.50 23.46
C SER A 475 4.19 -0.60 23.09
N LEU A 476 4.10 0.14 21.99
CA LEU A 476 5.11 1.11 21.58
C LEU A 476 5.36 2.17 22.64
N MET A 477 4.28 2.77 23.18
CA MET A 477 4.37 3.86 24.16
C MET A 477 4.86 3.39 25.54
N MET A 478 4.57 2.14 25.91
CA MET A 478 4.91 1.61 27.24
C MET A 478 6.24 0.86 27.26
N ASN A 479 6.54 0.09 26.22
CA ASN A 479 7.61 -0.91 26.27
C ASN A 479 8.83 -0.56 25.40
N CYS A 480 8.64 0.20 24.31
CA CYS A 480 9.69 0.43 23.34
C CYS A 480 10.39 1.77 23.55
N GLN A 481 11.67 1.84 23.17
CA GLN A 481 12.41 3.09 23.04
C GLN A 481 12.52 3.52 21.57
N PRO A 482 12.74 4.83 21.32
CA PRO A 482 12.99 5.30 19.97
C PRO A 482 14.17 4.56 19.33
N PRO A 483 14.11 4.17 18.06
CA PRO A 483 15.18 3.42 17.41
C PRO A 483 16.48 4.23 17.42
N ARG A 484 17.57 3.61 17.86
CA ARG A 484 18.90 4.24 17.88
C ARG A 484 19.47 4.44 16.48
N LYS A 485 19.12 3.55 15.56
CA LYS A 485 19.57 3.57 14.15
C LYS A 485 18.42 4.02 13.28
N ILE A 486 18.45 5.28 12.89
CA ILE A 486 17.38 5.91 12.12
C ILE A 486 17.64 5.73 10.62
N TRP A 487 16.65 5.22 9.93
CA TRP A 487 16.68 4.93 8.49
C TRP A 487 15.90 5.97 7.69
N ARG A 488 16.33 6.20 6.46
CA ARG A 488 15.61 7.04 5.51
C ARG A 488 14.21 6.47 5.23
N THR A 489 13.23 7.01 5.89
CA THR A 489 11.81 6.61 5.89
C THR A 489 11.18 6.61 4.51
N ALA A 490 11.60 7.54 3.66
CA ALA A 490 11.05 7.69 2.33
C ALA A 490 11.26 6.44 1.45
N GLN A 491 12.45 5.82 1.53
CA GLN A 491 12.76 4.60 0.76
C GLN A 491 12.01 3.38 1.29
N MET A 492 11.82 3.26 2.61
CA MET A 492 11.09 2.12 3.20
C MET A 492 9.63 2.08 2.78
N THR A 493 8.93 3.22 2.79
CA THR A 493 7.51 3.25 2.38
C THR A 493 7.33 2.80 0.94
N THR A 494 8.24 3.20 0.04
CA THR A 494 8.19 2.75 -1.36
C THR A 494 8.49 1.26 -1.49
N SER A 495 9.44 0.74 -0.72
CA SER A 495 9.76 -0.70 -0.69
C SER A 495 8.57 -1.52 -0.17
N PHE A 496 7.84 -1.03 0.83
CA PHE A 496 6.63 -1.70 1.33
C PHE A 496 5.51 -1.74 0.30
N MET A 497 5.27 -0.64 -0.41
CA MET A 497 4.28 -0.59 -1.50
C MET A 497 4.69 -1.48 -2.67
N PHE A 498 5.99 -1.53 -3.00
CA PHE A 498 6.52 -2.42 -4.03
C PHE A 498 6.31 -3.89 -3.65
N LEU A 499 6.62 -4.27 -2.41
CA LEU A 499 6.46 -5.62 -1.91
C LEU A 499 4.98 -6.05 -1.83
N LEU A 500 4.09 -5.13 -1.46
CA LEU A 500 2.65 -5.38 -1.46
C LEU A 500 2.10 -5.59 -2.88
N PHE A 501 2.62 -4.87 -3.88
CA PHE A 501 2.14 -4.95 -5.26
C PHE A 501 2.73 -6.15 -6.01
N PHE A 502 4.07 -6.24 -6.13
CA PHE A 502 4.68 -7.23 -7.01
C PHE A 502 4.55 -8.68 -6.51
N PRO A 503 5.10 -9.10 -5.38
CA PRO A 503 4.98 -10.50 -4.99
C PRO A 503 3.59 -10.86 -4.45
N SER A 504 2.96 -9.95 -3.68
CA SER A 504 1.72 -10.29 -2.99
C SER A 504 0.50 -10.16 -3.91
N PHE A 505 0.21 -8.96 -4.40
CA PHE A 505 -1.02 -8.74 -5.18
C PHE A 505 -1.01 -9.46 -6.54
N LEU A 506 0.10 -9.43 -7.28
CA LEU A 506 0.21 -10.17 -8.54
C LEU A 506 0.16 -11.69 -8.31
N GLY A 507 0.77 -12.17 -7.22
CA GLY A 507 0.64 -13.58 -6.82
C GLY A 507 -0.82 -13.96 -6.54
N VAL A 508 -1.56 -13.12 -5.83
CA VAL A 508 -3.01 -13.33 -5.58
C VAL A 508 -3.80 -13.34 -6.89
N LEU A 509 -3.54 -12.42 -7.82
CA LEU A 509 -4.22 -12.42 -9.12
C LEU A 509 -3.97 -13.72 -9.90
N THR A 510 -2.76 -14.28 -9.82
CA THR A 510 -2.44 -15.57 -10.44
C THR A 510 -3.25 -16.71 -9.80
N VAL A 511 -3.31 -16.77 -8.47
CA VAL A 511 -4.10 -17.76 -7.72
C VAL A 511 -5.57 -17.69 -8.09
N ILE A 512 -6.15 -16.49 -8.08
CA ILE A 512 -7.56 -16.27 -8.44
C ILE A 512 -7.81 -16.61 -9.91
N GLY A 513 -6.90 -16.21 -10.81
CA GLY A 513 -6.99 -16.57 -12.23
C GLY A 513 -7.03 -18.09 -12.42
N VAL A 514 -6.12 -18.83 -11.79
CA VAL A 514 -6.13 -20.30 -11.84
C VAL A 514 -7.44 -20.87 -11.31
N THR A 515 -7.94 -20.34 -10.19
CA THR A 515 -9.19 -20.81 -9.56
C THR A 515 -10.40 -20.56 -10.46
N VAL A 516 -10.53 -19.38 -11.05
CA VAL A 516 -11.69 -18.98 -11.84
C VAL A 516 -11.71 -19.66 -13.22
N PHE A 517 -10.56 -19.79 -13.87
CA PHE A 517 -10.50 -20.28 -15.27
C PHE A 517 -10.19 -21.77 -15.39
N ARG A 518 -9.49 -22.39 -14.44
CA ARG A 518 -8.97 -23.75 -14.57
C ARG A 518 -9.62 -24.76 -13.65
N LEU A 519 -9.98 -24.38 -12.42
CA LEU A 519 -10.50 -25.32 -11.45
C LEU A 519 -11.99 -25.56 -11.64
N LYS A 520 -12.42 -26.83 -11.46
CA LYS A 520 -13.83 -27.20 -11.46
C LYS A 520 -14.43 -26.85 -10.10
N PRO A 521 -15.53 -26.07 -10.04
CA PRO A 521 -16.27 -25.83 -8.81
C PRO A 521 -16.91 -27.12 -8.27
N SER A 522 -17.21 -27.14 -6.96
CA SER A 522 -17.93 -28.25 -6.33
C SER A 522 -19.34 -28.41 -6.92
N GLU A 523 -19.85 -29.65 -6.95
CA GLU A 523 -21.14 -29.96 -7.57
C GLU A 523 -22.33 -29.63 -6.68
N GLU A 524 -22.16 -29.70 -5.36
CA GLU A 524 -23.27 -29.61 -4.40
C GLU A 524 -23.44 -28.21 -3.78
N CYS A 525 -22.41 -27.39 -3.72
CA CYS A 525 -22.45 -26.14 -2.97
C CYS A 525 -21.91 -24.94 -3.73
N GLY A 526 -22.33 -23.76 -3.26
CA GLY A 526 -21.87 -22.46 -3.78
C GLY A 526 -22.62 -22.00 -5.04
N PRO A 527 -22.33 -20.78 -5.50
CA PRO A 527 -23.03 -20.16 -6.62
C PRO A 527 -22.68 -20.78 -7.97
N PHE A 528 -21.50 -21.39 -8.14
CA PHE A 528 -21.04 -21.95 -9.43
C PHE A 528 -21.18 -23.49 -9.50
N ARG A 529 -21.99 -24.10 -8.62
CA ARG A 529 -22.21 -25.55 -8.61
C ARG A 529 -22.68 -26.08 -9.96
N GLY A 530 -22.12 -27.22 -10.38
CA GLY A 530 -22.48 -27.89 -11.63
C GLY A 530 -21.86 -27.32 -12.89
N LEU A 531 -21.07 -26.26 -12.82
CA LEU A 531 -20.37 -25.66 -13.96
C LEU A 531 -19.00 -26.33 -14.18
N SER A 532 -18.48 -26.26 -15.42
CA SER A 532 -17.14 -26.76 -15.75
C SER A 532 -16.02 -25.88 -15.17
N SER A 533 -16.26 -24.59 -15.03
CA SER A 533 -15.38 -23.60 -14.38
C SER A 533 -16.25 -22.45 -13.86
N MET A 534 -15.71 -21.64 -12.93
CA MET A 534 -16.45 -20.44 -12.46
C MET A 534 -16.68 -19.44 -13.60
N TYR A 535 -15.76 -19.34 -14.56
CA TYR A 535 -15.89 -18.48 -15.74
C TYR A 535 -17.01 -18.95 -16.68
N ALA A 536 -17.36 -20.24 -16.68
CA ALA A 536 -18.43 -20.77 -17.53
C ALA A 536 -19.78 -20.06 -17.30
N ALA A 537 -20.05 -19.56 -16.08
CA ALA A 537 -21.22 -18.75 -15.79
C ALA A 537 -21.35 -17.50 -16.67
N VAL A 538 -20.21 -16.86 -17.00
CA VAL A 538 -20.20 -15.69 -17.89
C VAL A 538 -20.49 -16.11 -19.32
N SER A 539 -19.90 -17.20 -19.79
CA SER A 539 -20.12 -17.69 -21.17
C SER A 539 -21.55 -18.18 -21.38
N GLU A 540 -22.16 -18.83 -20.39
CA GLU A 540 -23.58 -19.20 -20.45
C GLU A 540 -24.51 -17.97 -20.47
N TRP A 541 -24.21 -16.97 -19.67
CA TRP A 541 -24.96 -15.72 -19.67
C TRP A 541 -24.87 -14.99 -21.03
N VAL A 542 -23.69 -14.95 -21.65
CA VAL A 542 -23.53 -14.35 -22.99
C VAL A 542 -24.36 -15.08 -24.03
N LYS A 543 -24.45 -16.42 -23.99
CA LYS A 543 -25.32 -17.18 -24.89
C LYS A 543 -26.81 -16.82 -24.71
N ILE A 544 -27.24 -16.55 -23.48
CA ILE A 544 -28.60 -16.06 -23.24
C ILE A 544 -28.81 -14.67 -23.83
N LEU A 545 -27.79 -13.79 -23.72
CA LEU A 545 -27.84 -12.44 -24.28
C LEU A 545 -27.88 -12.40 -25.83
N GLU A 546 -27.37 -13.42 -26.51
CA GLU A 546 -27.46 -13.53 -27.96
C GLU A 546 -28.89 -13.49 -28.49
N ASN A 547 -29.85 -13.97 -27.69
CA ASN A 547 -31.26 -13.98 -28.06
C ASN A 547 -31.92 -12.60 -27.96
N TYR A 548 -31.30 -11.60 -27.33
CA TYR A 548 -31.85 -10.26 -27.15
C TYR A 548 -31.19 -9.24 -28.10
N THR A 549 -31.99 -8.60 -28.95
CA THR A 549 -31.52 -7.61 -29.94
C THR A 549 -30.84 -6.39 -29.30
N ALA A 550 -31.28 -5.96 -28.13
CA ALA A 550 -30.73 -4.80 -27.42
C ALA A 550 -29.30 -5.03 -26.87
N SER A 551 -28.90 -6.29 -26.64
CA SER A 551 -27.60 -6.66 -26.02
C SER A 551 -26.54 -7.14 -27.02
N LYS A 552 -26.81 -7.09 -28.33
CA LYS A 552 -25.86 -7.51 -29.37
C LYS A 552 -24.49 -6.84 -29.28
N TRP A 553 -24.44 -5.60 -28.81
CA TRP A 553 -23.16 -4.88 -28.59
C TRP A 553 -22.30 -5.52 -27.48
N VAL A 554 -22.91 -6.06 -26.42
CA VAL A 554 -22.20 -6.77 -25.32
C VAL A 554 -21.63 -8.08 -25.85
N VAL A 555 -22.42 -8.83 -26.62
CA VAL A 555 -21.99 -10.08 -27.27
C VAL A 555 -20.84 -9.82 -28.23
N TRP A 556 -20.94 -8.76 -29.04
CA TRP A 556 -19.87 -8.35 -29.96
C TRP A 556 -18.56 -8.02 -29.18
N ILE A 557 -18.65 -7.26 -28.09
CA ILE A 557 -17.51 -6.95 -27.21
C ILE A 557 -16.91 -8.25 -26.67
N TYR A 558 -17.74 -9.15 -26.18
CA TYR A 558 -17.26 -10.41 -25.62
C TYR A 558 -16.46 -11.23 -26.64
N HIS A 559 -17.01 -11.45 -27.84
CA HIS A 559 -16.37 -12.26 -28.86
C HIS A 559 -15.17 -11.58 -29.53
N ASN A 560 -15.22 -10.26 -29.77
CA ASN A 560 -14.16 -9.58 -30.51
C ASN A 560 -13.08 -8.94 -29.60
N LEU A 561 -13.40 -8.60 -28.34
CA LEU A 561 -12.42 -8.04 -27.41
C LEU A 561 -11.95 -9.06 -26.38
N ILE A 562 -12.87 -9.70 -25.63
CA ILE A 562 -12.51 -10.51 -24.47
C ILE A 562 -11.98 -11.88 -24.88
N THR A 563 -12.53 -12.49 -25.93
CA THR A 563 -12.13 -13.83 -26.39
C THR A 563 -11.03 -13.77 -27.47
N SER A 564 -10.76 -12.58 -28.04
CA SER A 564 -9.81 -12.42 -29.12
C SER A 564 -8.36 -12.35 -28.64
N GLU A 565 -7.54 -13.33 -29.04
CA GLU A 565 -6.09 -13.36 -28.77
C GLU A 565 -5.37 -12.15 -29.39
N LEU A 566 -5.80 -11.72 -30.59
CA LEU A 566 -5.26 -10.55 -31.29
C LEU A 566 -5.45 -9.26 -30.47
N PHE A 567 -6.60 -9.09 -29.83
CA PHE A 567 -6.86 -7.91 -28.99
C PHE A 567 -5.86 -7.83 -27.82
N PHE A 568 -5.63 -8.93 -27.12
CA PHE A 568 -4.66 -8.96 -26.01
C PHE A 568 -3.23 -8.73 -26.49
N PHE A 569 -2.87 -9.24 -27.67
CA PHE A 569 -1.56 -8.98 -28.26
C PHE A 569 -1.38 -7.49 -28.58
N VAL A 570 -2.35 -6.86 -29.23
CA VAL A 570 -2.32 -5.42 -29.55
C VAL A 570 -2.30 -4.59 -28.25
N LEU A 571 -3.13 -4.95 -27.26
CA LEU A 571 -3.18 -4.26 -25.98
C LEU A 571 -1.84 -4.37 -25.23
N SER A 572 -1.21 -5.54 -25.20
CA SER A 572 0.09 -5.73 -24.54
C SER A 572 1.19 -4.91 -25.24
N THR A 573 1.19 -4.89 -26.58
CA THR A 573 2.11 -4.08 -27.36
C THR A 573 1.92 -2.58 -27.10
N LEU A 574 0.68 -2.12 -27.03
CA LEU A 574 0.35 -0.73 -26.70
C LEU A 574 0.81 -0.34 -25.30
N VAL A 575 0.62 -1.21 -24.31
CA VAL A 575 1.11 -1.00 -22.94
C VAL A 575 2.64 -0.91 -22.90
N LEU A 576 3.34 -1.77 -23.67
CA LEU A 576 4.81 -1.71 -23.77
C LEU A 576 5.28 -0.40 -24.39
N ILE A 577 4.62 0.07 -25.46
CA ILE A 577 4.93 1.35 -26.11
C ILE A 577 4.72 2.52 -25.13
N ILE A 578 3.58 2.54 -24.40
CA ILE A 578 3.28 3.59 -23.41
C ILE A 578 4.33 3.57 -22.29
N THR A 579 4.71 2.38 -21.81
CA THR A 579 5.72 2.21 -20.76
C THR A 579 7.08 2.72 -21.24
N TYR A 580 7.46 2.42 -22.49
CA TYR A 580 8.70 2.91 -23.10
C TYR A 580 8.72 4.43 -23.23
N ILE A 581 7.63 5.03 -23.74
CA ILE A 581 7.49 6.49 -23.85
C ILE A 581 7.58 7.15 -22.47
N TYR A 582 6.89 6.59 -21.49
CA TYR A 582 6.94 7.08 -20.11
C TYR A 582 8.36 7.03 -19.53
N TRP A 583 9.10 5.95 -19.77
CA TRP A 583 10.50 5.82 -19.36
C TRP A 583 11.37 6.89 -20.02
N GLN A 584 11.23 7.11 -21.32
CA GLN A 584 11.98 8.16 -22.03
C GLN A 584 11.70 9.57 -21.47
N ILE A 585 10.43 9.86 -21.14
CA ILE A 585 10.06 11.14 -20.49
C ILE A 585 10.72 11.27 -19.12
N VAL A 586 10.74 10.22 -18.32
CA VAL A 586 11.37 10.22 -16.99
C VAL A 586 12.88 10.44 -17.10
N GLU A 587 13.54 9.76 -18.05
CA GLU A 587 14.98 9.91 -18.28
C GLU A 587 15.34 11.32 -18.77
N GLY A 588 14.55 11.88 -19.69
CA GLY A 588 14.69 13.26 -20.14
C GLY A 588 14.53 14.26 -18.99
N ARG A 589 13.57 14.08 -18.11
CA ARG A 589 13.39 14.91 -16.90
C ARG A 589 14.56 14.80 -15.94
N ARG A 590 15.14 13.62 -15.76
CA ARG A 590 16.35 13.41 -14.93
C ARG A 590 17.56 14.15 -15.51
N ALA A 591 17.77 14.07 -16.81
CA ALA A 591 18.84 14.78 -17.50
C ALA A 591 18.67 16.30 -17.34
N MET A 592 17.46 16.82 -17.55
CA MET A 592 17.12 18.24 -17.37
C MET A 592 17.37 18.71 -15.93
N THR A 593 16.99 17.91 -14.93
CA THR A 593 17.23 18.23 -13.52
C THR A 593 18.72 18.31 -13.20
N LYS A 594 19.54 17.40 -13.78
CA LYS A 594 21.00 17.43 -13.62
C LYS A 594 21.61 18.70 -14.24
N LEU A 595 21.15 19.11 -15.42
CA LEU A 595 21.61 20.34 -16.08
C LEU A 595 21.23 21.59 -15.28
N LEU A 596 19.98 21.68 -14.82
CA LEU A 596 19.52 22.79 -13.98
C LEU A 596 20.32 22.89 -12.68
N HIS A 597 20.65 21.75 -12.06
CA HIS A 597 21.48 21.74 -10.86
C HIS A 597 22.90 22.26 -11.12
N LYS A 598 23.53 21.89 -12.25
CA LYS A 598 24.81 22.46 -12.66
C LYS A 598 24.71 23.98 -12.87
N GLN A 599 23.67 24.47 -13.53
CA GLN A 599 23.44 25.90 -13.72
C GLN A 599 23.30 26.65 -12.39
N ILE A 600 22.58 26.11 -11.41
CA ILE A 600 22.46 26.70 -10.07
C ILE A 600 23.81 26.82 -9.39
N ILE A 601 24.68 25.80 -9.52
CA ILE A 601 26.05 25.83 -8.97
C ILE A 601 26.88 26.95 -9.64
N TYR A 602 26.82 27.07 -10.97
CA TYR A 602 27.55 28.12 -11.72
C TYR A 602 27.05 29.51 -11.32
N VAL A 603 25.74 29.75 -11.29
CA VAL A 603 25.16 31.02 -10.85
C VAL A 603 25.57 31.35 -9.41
N GLY A 604 25.65 30.32 -8.54
CA GLY A 604 26.15 30.48 -7.17
C GLY A 604 27.60 30.95 -7.12
N LYS A 605 28.48 30.39 -7.95
CA LYS A 605 29.90 30.81 -8.06
C LYS A 605 30.02 32.24 -8.60
N ASP A 606 29.26 32.58 -9.64
CA ASP A 606 29.23 33.92 -10.22
C ASP A 606 28.77 34.97 -9.19
N LYS A 607 27.77 34.64 -8.39
CA LYS A 607 27.29 35.51 -7.31
C LYS A 607 28.37 35.75 -6.25
N ILE A 608 29.12 34.72 -5.87
CA ILE A 608 30.23 34.86 -4.91
C ILE A 608 31.32 35.77 -5.50
N PHE A 609 31.74 35.52 -6.74
CA PHE A 609 32.73 36.31 -7.43
C PHE A 609 32.34 37.80 -7.55
N LEU A 610 31.10 38.09 -7.97
CA LEU A 610 30.60 39.47 -8.08
C LEU A 610 30.54 40.16 -6.73
N ARG A 611 30.13 39.45 -5.66
CA ARG A 611 30.12 40.00 -4.30
C ARG A 611 31.51 40.34 -3.81
N ASP A 612 32.50 39.48 -4.09
CA ASP A 612 33.86 39.72 -3.65
C ASP A 612 34.51 40.88 -4.45
N LYS A 613 34.20 41.01 -5.74
CA LYS A 613 34.59 42.14 -6.58
C LYS A 613 33.94 43.46 -6.08
N LEU A 614 32.67 43.42 -5.70
CA LEU A 614 31.96 44.58 -5.13
C LEU A 614 32.60 45.04 -3.81
N ARG A 615 32.93 44.10 -2.92
CA ARG A 615 33.65 44.39 -1.67
C ARG A 615 35.04 44.97 -1.91
N ALA A 616 35.75 44.47 -2.91
CA ALA A 616 37.07 45.06 -3.28
C ALA A 616 36.95 46.49 -3.77
N LEU A 617 35.93 46.80 -4.58
CA LEU A 617 35.68 48.17 -5.05
C LEU A 617 35.22 49.10 -3.91
N GLU A 618 34.41 48.62 -2.97
CA GLU A 618 34.03 49.40 -1.79
C GLU A 618 35.23 49.74 -0.91
N ARG A 619 36.14 48.78 -0.68
CA ARG A 619 37.39 49.02 0.05
C ARG A 619 38.31 50.04 -0.67
N ALA A 620 38.44 49.92 -2.00
CA ALA A 620 39.22 50.87 -2.80
C ALA A 620 38.63 52.28 -2.73
N LYS A 621 37.30 52.42 -2.73
CA LYS A 621 36.59 53.69 -2.58
C LYS A 621 36.78 54.29 -1.18
N GLN A 622 36.75 53.48 -0.13
CA GLN A 622 37.02 53.92 1.25
C GLN A 622 38.46 54.42 1.41
N ASN A 623 39.45 53.72 0.80
CA ASN A 623 40.84 54.13 0.86
C ASN A 623 41.13 55.43 0.08
N MET A 624 40.31 55.78 -0.94
CA MET A 624 40.41 57.05 -1.66
C MET A 624 39.68 58.23 -0.97
N SER A 625 38.82 57.92 0.00
CA SER A 625 38.07 58.95 0.73
C SER A 625 38.67 59.36 2.08
N VAL A 626 39.87 58.81 2.44
CA VAL A 626 40.64 59.23 3.60
C VAL A 626 41.70 60.21 3.08
N PRO A 627 41.65 61.53 3.43
CA PRO A 627 42.65 62.54 3.02
C PRO A 627 44.02 62.33 3.70
#